data_9ee1992d4f276a4ede2d9e1eed1a592f
#
_entry.id   9ee1992d4f276a4ede2d9e1eed1a592f
#
_cell.length_a   1.000
_cell.length_b   1.000
_cell.length_c   1.000
_cell.angle_alpha   90.00
_cell.angle_beta   90.00
_cell.angle_gamma   90.00
#
_symmetry.space_group_name_H-M   'P 1'
#
loop_
_entity.id
_entity.type
_entity.pdbx_description
1 polymer ?
#
loop_
_entity_poly.entity_id
_entity_poly.type
_entity_poly.pdbx_seq_one_letter_code
_entity_poly.pdbx_strand_id
1 'polypeptide(L)'
;KNLNKIKKINKIKKTVDIEAGASLFQIFKYLEKKGFKVFNIPGGKNVSLGGAISGNVHGRPLALGYSVFGDNIISLKILNKDGKVVNLKRNNKLFFRVVGGLSIFGIILEAKIKIFKLEKVSYHFNHFQINSKYLFSMPCSL
;
A
#
# COMPACT_ATOMS: atom_id res chain seq x y z
N LYS A 1 16.51 -15.11 -9.14
CA LYS A 1 15.77 -14.15 -10.00
C LYS A 1 14.96 -13.25 -9.08
N ASN A 2 15.14 -11.95 -9.20
CA ASN A 2 14.39 -10.98 -8.40
C ASN A 2 12.93 -10.94 -8.85
N LEU A 3 11.99 -11.19 -7.93
CA LEU A 3 10.55 -11.08 -8.16
C LEU A 3 10.14 -9.60 -8.10
N ASN A 4 10.44 -8.82 -9.13
CA ASN A 4 10.25 -7.36 -9.11
C ASN A 4 9.45 -6.80 -10.31
N LYS A 5 8.75 -7.66 -11.05
CA LYS A 5 7.98 -7.24 -12.22
C LYS A 5 6.67 -6.57 -11.81
N ILE A 6 6.36 -5.45 -12.47
CA ILE A 6 5.05 -4.82 -12.44
C ILE A 6 4.35 -5.18 -13.74
N LYS A 7 3.24 -5.91 -13.65
CA LYS A 7 2.51 -6.39 -14.83
C LYS A 7 1.65 -5.28 -15.44
N LYS A 8 1.03 -5.57 -16.58
CA LYS A 8 0.15 -4.62 -17.28
C LYS A 8 -1.06 -4.24 -16.42
N ILE A 9 -1.35 -2.94 -16.36
CA ILE A 9 -2.53 -2.42 -15.66
C ILE A 9 -3.81 -2.85 -16.37
N ASN A 10 -4.76 -3.39 -15.62
CA ASN A 10 -6.12 -3.53 -16.07
C ASN A 10 -6.88 -2.23 -15.76
N LYS A 11 -7.04 -1.38 -16.80
CA LYS A 11 -7.68 -0.06 -16.65
C LYS A 11 -9.18 -0.16 -16.34
N ILE A 12 -9.87 -1.18 -16.85
CA ILE A 12 -11.32 -1.40 -16.63
C ILE A 12 -11.56 -1.79 -15.17
N LYS A 13 -10.85 -2.80 -14.68
CA LYS A 13 -10.97 -3.27 -13.29
C LYS A 13 -10.20 -2.40 -12.29
N LYS A 14 -9.42 -1.43 -12.76
CA LYS A 14 -8.55 -0.58 -11.93
C LYS A 14 -7.66 -1.42 -11.00
N THR A 15 -6.94 -2.39 -11.57
CA THR A 15 -6.08 -3.31 -10.82
C THR A 15 -4.76 -3.54 -11.54
N VAL A 16 -3.75 -3.96 -10.78
CA VAL A 16 -2.45 -4.38 -11.32
C VAL A 16 -1.90 -5.53 -10.48
N ASP A 17 -1.29 -6.51 -11.15
CA ASP A 17 -0.56 -7.60 -10.50
C ASP A 17 0.91 -7.22 -10.43
N ILE A 18 1.51 -7.35 -9.24
CA ILE A 18 2.88 -6.91 -8.96
C ILE A 18 3.59 -7.99 -8.15
N GLU A 19 4.82 -8.33 -8.56
CA GLU A 19 5.68 -9.24 -7.82
C GLU A 19 6.20 -8.61 -6.52
N ALA A 20 6.31 -9.41 -5.47
CA ALA A 20 6.55 -8.97 -4.10
C ALA A 20 7.87 -8.23 -3.86
N GLY A 21 8.88 -8.44 -4.70
CA GLY A 21 10.18 -7.77 -4.61
C GLY A 21 10.23 -6.38 -5.25
N ALA A 22 9.19 -5.96 -5.96
CA ALA A 22 9.14 -4.60 -6.50
C ALA A 22 9.11 -3.58 -5.36
N SER A 23 9.94 -2.52 -5.43
CA SER A 23 9.90 -1.46 -4.41
C SER A 23 8.67 -0.58 -4.58
N LEU A 24 8.17 -0.04 -3.49
CA LEU A 24 7.03 0.89 -3.52
C LEU A 24 7.34 2.11 -4.39
N PHE A 25 8.59 2.58 -4.40
CA PHE A 25 9.02 3.67 -5.27
C PHE A 25 8.86 3.34 -6.75
N GLN A 26 9.29 2.14 -7.18
CA GLN A 26 9.13 1.68 -8.57
C GLN A 26 7.65 1.58 -8.95
N ILE A 27 6.83 1.04 -8.03
CA ILE A 27 5.38 0.89 -8.23
C ILE A 27 4.72 2.25 -8.41
N PHE A 28 4.98 3.20 -7.51
CA PHE A 28 4.37 4.53 -7.57
C PHE A 28 4.77 5.29 -8.81
N LYS A 29 6.06 5.31 -9.14
CA LYS A 29 6.57 5.96 -10.35
C LYS A 29 5.96 5.36 -11.63
N TYR A 30 5.76 4.04 -11.65
CA TYR A 30 5.10 3.36 -12.77
C TYR A 30 3.62 3.74 -12.88
N LEU A 31 2.89 3.70 -11.77
CA LEU A 31 1.46 4.02 -11.74
C LEU A 31 1.21 5.49 -12.09
N GLU A 32 1.98 6.40 -11.53
CA GLU A 32 1.88 7.84 -11.79
C GLU A 32 2.06 8.16 -13.29
N LYS A 33 3.07 7.60 -13.94
CA LYS A 33 3.28 7.71 -15.40
C LYS A 33 2.09 7.20 -16.21
N LYS A 34 1.24 6.34 -15.66
CA LYS A 34 0.04 5.78 -16.29
C LYS A 34 -1.25 6.47 -15.84
N GLY A 35 -1.16 7.51 -15.01
CA GLY A 35 -2.30 8.27 -14.47
C GLY A 35 -3.06 7.55 -13.35
N PHE A 36 -2.35 6.73 -12.57
CA PHE A 36 -2.93 5.99 -11.44
C PHE A 36 -2.15 6.23 -10.15
N LYS A 37 -2.83 5.99 -9.01
CA LYS A 37 -2.27 6.04 -7.65
C LYS A 37 -2.80 4.88 -6.81
N VAL A 38 -2.16 4.62 -5.68
CA VAL A 38 -2.67 3.80 -4.56
C VAL A 38 -2.81 4.68 -3.34
N PHE A 39 -3.64 4.26 -2.38
CA PHE A 39 -3.78 4.97 -1.12
C PHE A 39 -2.84 4.41 -0.04
N ASN A 40 -2.66 5.19 1.01
CA ASN A 40 -1.92 4.82 2.21
C ASN A 40 -0.47 4.42 1.95
N ILE A 41 0.28 5.37 1.40
CA ILE A 41 1.69 5.19 1.04
C ILE A 41 2.55 5.42 2.28
N PRO A 42 3.36 4.43 2.71
CA PRO A 42 4.33 4.64 3.78
C PRO A 42 5.46 5.57 3.34
N GLY A 43 6.09 6.25 4.30
CA GLY A 43 7.18 7.20 4.03
C GLY A 43 8.47 6.56 3.47
N GLY A 44 8.66 5.25 3.67
CA GLY A 44 9.85 4.53 3.20
C GLY A 44 9.78 4.17 1.71
N LYS A 45 10.63 4.78 0.89
CA LYS A 45 10.64 4.57 -0.57
C LYS A 45 11.18 3.19 -1.00
N ASN A 46 12.07 2.61 -0.23
CA ASN A 46 12.80 1.38 -0.56
C ASN A 46 12.14 0.11 -0.01
N VAL A 47 10.98 0.21 0.60
CA VAL A 47 10.24 -0.95 1.09
C VAL A 47 9.72 -1.75 -0.10
N SER A 48 9.90 -3.08 -0.09
CA SER A 48 9.32 -3.96 -1.10
C SER A 48 7.82 -4.12 -0.90
N LEU A 49 7.10 -4.44 -1.98
CA LEU A 49 5.66 -4.72 -1.89
C LEU A 49 5.35 -5.83 -0.87
N GLY A 50 6.11 -6.93 -0.91
CA GLY A 50 5.96 -8.03 0.04
C GLY A 50 6.19 -7.59 1.48
N GLY A 51 7.21 -6.78 1.74
CA GLY A 51 7.47 -6.21 3.06
C GLY A 51 6.36 -5.28 3.54
N ALA A 52 5.86 -4.41 2.66
CA ALA A 52 4.75 -3.51 2.97
C ALA A 52 3.46 -4.27 3.34
N ILE A 53 3.16 -5.36 2.62
CA ILE A 53 1.99 -6.21 2.90
C ILE A 53 2.21 -7.02 4.17
N SER A 54 3.38 -7.63 4.32
CA SER A 54 3.72 -8.47 5.47
C SER A 54 3.71 -7.70 6.79
N GLY A 55 4.17 -6.45 6.78
CA GLY A 55 4.12 -5.54 7.92
C GLY A 55 2.80 -4.79 8.04
N ASN A 56 1.89 -4.94 7.06
CA ASN A 56 0.66 -4.16 6.92
C ASN A 56 0.88 -2.68 7.22
N VAL A 57 1.92 -2.12 6.61
CA VAL A 57 2.40 -0.78 6.91
C VAL A 57 1.30 0.28 6.73
N HIS A 58 1.37 1.31 7.54
CA HIS A 58 0.50 2.46 7.43
C HIS A 58 1.27 3.67 6.90
N GLY A 59 0.54 4.59 6.30
CA GLY A 59 1.03 5.90 5.89
C GLY A 59 0.05 6.96 6.37
N ARG A 60 0.17 8.17 5.85
CA ARG A 60 -0.86 9.19 6.08
C ARG A 60 -2.14 8.77 5.35
N PRO A 61 -3.25 8.57 6.04
CA PRO A 61 -4.52 8.24 5.40
C PRO A 61 -4.98 9.46 4.58
N LEU A 62 -5.02 9.29 3.26
CA LEU A 62 -5.49 10.31 2.34
C LEU A 62 -6.94 10.09 1.90
N ALA A 63 -7.55 8.97 2.32
CA ALA A 63 -8.93 8.64 1.96
C ALA A 63 -9.57 7.76 3.04
N LEU A 64 -10.85 7.99 3.28
CA LEU A 64 -11.67 7.16 4.14
C LEU A 64 -11.70 5.70 3.65
N GLY A 65 -11.59 4.74 4.57
CA GLY A 65 -11.60 3.31 4.27
C GLY A 65 -10.26 2.71 3.84
N TYR A 66 -9.17 3.49 3.87
CA TYR A 66 -7.81 3.02 3.58
C TYR A 66 -6.87 3.40 4.73
N SER A 67 -6.95 2.66 5.84
CA SER A 67 -6.14 2.94 7.05
C SER A 67 -4.76 2.33 6.99
N VAL A 68 -4.63 1.18 6.31
CA VAL A 68 -3.38 0.42 6.17
C VAL A 68 -3.14 0.00 4.72
N PHE A 69 -1.91 -0.36 4.38
CA PHE A 69 -1.56 -0.72 3.00
C PHE A 69 -2.33 -1.95 2.50
N GLY A 70 -2.64 -2.88 3.40
CA GLY A 70 -3.44 -4.07 3.13
C GLY A 70 -4.83 -3.79 2.55
N ASP A 71 -5.40 -2.59 2.78
CA ASP A 71 -6.72 -2.22 2.23
C ASP A 71 -6.71 -2.12 0.70
N ASN A 72 -5.55 -1.88 0.10
CA ASN A 72 -5.39 -1.88 -1.36
C ASN A 72 -5.33 -3.29 -1.96
N ILE A 73 -5.11 -4.33 -1.16
CA ILE A 73 -4.83 -5.68 -1.65
C ILE A 73 -6.13 -6.43 -1.96
N ILE A 74 -6.25 -6.97 -3.16
CA ILE A 74 -7.40 -7.76 -3.63
C ILE A 74 -7.13 -9.25 -3.44
N SER A 75 -5.95 -9.71 -3.84
CA SER A 75 -5.53 -11.10 -3.71
C SER A 75 -4.02 -11.21 -3.61
N LEU A 76 -3.56 -12.32 -3.05
CA LEU A 76 -2.16 -12.64 -2.86
C LEU A 76 -1.86 -14.00 -3.50
N LYS A 77 -0.66 -14.14 -4.05
CA LYS A 77 -0.04 -15.42 -4.37
C LYS A 77 1.10 -15.61 -3.39
N ILE A 78 1.05 -16.69 -2.63
CA ILE A 78 2.06 -16.99 -1.59
C ILE A 78 2.66 -18.37 -1.81
N LEU A 79 3.88 -18.56 -1.32
CA LEU A 79 4.48 -19.86 -1.09
C LEU A 79 4.19 -20.23 0.37
N ASN A 80 3.46 -21.33 0.59
CA ASN A 80 3.12 -21.79 1.93
C ASN A 80 4.25 -22.64 2.55
N LYS A 81 4.08 -23.07 3.81
CA LYS A 81 5.04 -23.91 4.53
C LYS A 81 5.33 -25.25 3.85
N ASP A 82 4.41 -25.76 3.05
CA ASP A 82 4.54 -27.04 2.34
C ASP A 82 5.20 -26.90 0.97
N GLY A 83 5.77 -25.73 0.66
CA GLY A 83 6.39 -25.43 -0.63
C GLY A 83 5.40 -25.28 -1.79
N LYS A 84 4.10 -25.17 -1.51
CA LYS A 84 3.05 -25.01 -2.54
C LYS A 84 2.69 -23.56 -2.74
N VAL A 85 2.48 -23.19 -4.02
CA VAL A 85 1.98 -21.86 -4.37
C VAL A 85 0.46 -21.84 -4.23
N VAL A 86 -0.03 -20.91 -3.40
CA VAL A 86 -1.46 -20.76 -3.07
C VAL A 86 -1.94 -19.36 -3.43
N ASN A 87 -3.14 -19.26 -4.02
CA ASN A 87 -3.79 -17.99 -4.29
C ASN A 87 -4.81 -17.69 -3.19
N LEU A 88 -4.66 -16.56 -2.53
CA LEU A 88 -5.53 -16.09 -1.44
C LEU A 88 -6.34 -14.88 -1.90
N LYS A 89 -7.64 -14.90 -1.65
CA LYS A 89 -8.55 -13.76 -1.81
C LYS A 89 -9.04 -13.28 -0.44
N ARG A 90 -9.65 -12.10 -0.38
CA ARG A 90 -10.14 -11.49 0.88
C ARG A 90 -11.20 -12.34 1.60
N ASN A 91 -11.89 -13.25 0.94
CA ASN A 91 -12.83 -14.18 1.58
C ASN A 91 -12.16 -15.36 2.30
N ASN A 92 -10.83 -15.53 2.17
CA ASN A 92 -10.06 -16.57 2.83
C ASN A 92 -9.49 -16.04 4.16
N LYS A 93 -9.74 -16.72 5.27
CA LYS A 93 -9.19 -16.34 6.60
C LYS A 93 -7.66 -16.24 6.61
N LEU A 94 -6.95 -17.08 5.84
CA LEU A 94 -5.49 -17.05 5.74
C LEU A 94 -4.99 -15.74 5.09
N PHE A 95 -5.77 -15.12 4.20
CA PHE A 95 -5.42 -13.82 3.62
C PHE A 95 -5.12 -12.78 4.71
N PHE A 96 -6.01 -12.64 5.69
CA PHE A 96 -5.87 -11.68 6.78
C PHE A 96 -4.77 -12.03 7.78
N ARG A 97 -4.36 -13.30 7.84
CA ARG A 97 -3.19 -13.73 8.63
C ARG A 97 -1.86 -13.44 7.92
N VAL A 98 -1.85 -13.46 6.58
CA VAL A 98 -0.66 -13.13 5.77
C VAL A 98 -0.43 -11.63 5.72
N VAL A 99 -1.50 -10.83 5.58
CA VAL A 99 -1.42 -9.36 5.65
C VAL A 99 -1.17 -8.95 7.10
N GLY A 100 0.00 -8.38 7.38
CA GLY A 100 0.44 -8.04 8.73
C GLY A 100 1.02 -9.21 9.53
N GLY A 101 1.14 -10.39 8.92
CA GLY A 101 1.60 -11.60 9.60
C GLY A 101 3.13 -11.80 9.61
N LEU A 102 3.92 -10.78 9.25
CA LEU A 102 5.38 -10.76 9.27
C LEU A 102 6.02 -12.00 8.60
N SER A 103 5.39 -12.49 7.52
CA SER A 103 5.79 -13.68 6.74
C SER A 103 5.71 -15.04 7.48
N ILE A 104 5.12 -15.09 8.67
CA ILE A 104 4.97 -16.34 9.46
C ILE A 104 4.09 -17.37 8.70
N PHE A 105 3.08 -16.89 7.97
CA PHE A 105 2.09 -17.74 7.30
C PHE A 105 2.43 -18.05 5.83
N GLY A 106 3.59 -17.63 5.35
CA GLY A 106 4.07 -17.88 3.99
C GLY A 106 4.77 -16.69 3.38
N ILE A 107 5.49 -16.95 2.29
CA ILE A 107 6.24 -15.92 1.55
C ILE A 107 5.35 -15.37 0.44
N ILE A 108 5.16 -14.06 0.42
CA ILE A 108 4.40 -13.38 -0.62
C ILE A 108 5.24 -13.37 -1.91
N LEU A 109 4.67 -13.88 -3.00
CA LEU A 109 5.29 -13.91 -4.32
C LEU A 109 4.76 -12.80 -5.22
N GLU A 110 3.45 -12.54 -5.17
CA GLU A 110 2.75 -11.58 -6.01
C GLU A 110 1.51 -11.07 -5.30
N ALA A 111 1.14 -9.84 -5.53
CA ALA A 111 -0.12 -9.27 -5.07
C ALA A 111 -0.87 -8.60 -6.21
N LYS A 112 -2.19 -8.77 -6.24
CA LYS A 112 -3.10 -7.95 -7.02
C LYS A 112 -3.56 -6.79 -6.16
N ILE A 113 -3.28 -5.56 -6.61
CA ILE A 113 -3.66 -4.36 -5.88
C ILE A 113 -4.71 -3.54 -6.66
N LYS A 114 -5.56 -2.88 -5.91
CA LYS A 114 -6.51 -1.88 -6.41
C LYS A 114 -5.76 -0.58 -6.66
N ILE A 115 -6.04 0.06 -7.78
CA ILE A 115 -5.46 1.36 -8.15
C ILE A 115 -6.57 2.35 -8.44
N PHE A 116 -6.26 3.62 -8.29
CA PHE A 116 -7.19 4.73 -8.42
C PHE A 116 -6.70 5.68 -9.48
N LYS A 117 -7.60 6.33 -10.19
CA LYS A 117 -7.24 7.38 -11.14
C LYS A 117 -6.53 8.51 -10.40
N LEU A 118 -5.43 8.98 -10.96
CA LEU A 118 -4.74 10.16 -10.45
C LEU A 118 -5.55 11.39 -10.86
N GLU A 119 -6.07 12.10 -9.89
CA GLU A 119 -6.74 13.37 -10.09
C GLU A 119 -5.75 14.50 -9.84
N LYS A 120 -5.83 15.57 -10.61
CA LYS A 120 -5.10 16.80 -10.31
C LYS A 120 -5.71 17.40 -9.05
N VAL A 121 -4.93 17.45 -7.98
CA VAL A 121 -5.32 18.09 -6.71
C VAL A 121 -4.63 19.45 -6.67
N SER A 122 -5.40 20.52 -6.58
CA SER A 122 -4.88 21.84 -6.24
C SER A 122 -4.87 22.00 -4.72
N TYR A 123 -3.73 22.36 -4.17
CA TYR A 123 -3.60 22.68 -2.74
C TYR A 123 -3.73 24.20 -2.59
N HIS A 124 -4.74 24.63 -1.85
CA HIS A 124 -4.81 26.01 -1.38
C HIS A 124 -4.17 26.06 0.02
N PHE A 125 -2.99 26.65 0.11
CA PHE A 125 -2.35 26.92 1.40
C PHE A 125 -2.91 28.24 1.93
N ASN A 126 -3.79 28.16 2.92
CA ASN A 126 -4.11 29.32 3.74
C ASN A 126 -2.97 29.51 4.75
N HIS A 127 -2.18 30.55 4.58
CA HIS A 127 -1.18 30.95 5.57
C HIS A 127 -1.91 31.51 6.79
N PHE A 128 -2.09 30.71 7.83
CA PHE A 128 -2.42 31.22 9.15
C PHE A 128 -1.12 31.68 9.81
N GLN A 129 -0.98 32.97 10.05
CA GLN A 129 0.05 33.47 10.97
C GLN A 129 -0.37 33.08 12.38
N ILE A 130 0.23 32.02 12.90
CA ILE A 130 0.06 31.65 14.31
C ILE A 130 0.95 32.61 15.10
N ASN A 131 0.33 33.51 15.85
CA ASN A 131 1.05 34.36 16.78
C ASN A 131 1.63 33.48 17.88
N SER A 132 2.96 33.53 18.05
CA SER A 132 3.70 32.67 18.98
C SER A 132 3.20 32.70 20.43
N LYS A 133 2.50 33.75 20.84
CA LYS A 133 1.81 33.85 22.14
C LYS A 133 0.76 32.76 22.40
N TYR A 134 0.18 32.17 21.36
CA TYR A 134 -0.86 31.12 21.51
C TYR A 134 -0.32 29.70 21.44
N LEU A 135 0.93 29.50 21.06
CA LEU A 135 1.55 28.17 20.95
C LEU A 135 1.76 27.49 22.33
N PHE A 136 1.87 28.28 23.40
CA PHE A 136 2.13 27.80 24.76
C PHE A 136 0.88 27.72 25.64
N SER A 137 -0.30 28.10 25.13
CA SER A 137 -1.54 28.08 25.90
C SER A 137 -2.52 26.98 25.51
N MET A 138 -2.14 26.06 24.62
CA MET A 138 -2.97 24.88 24.36
C MET A 138 -2.77 23.88 25.51
N PRO A 139 -3.84 23.53 26.26
CA PRO A 139 -3.76 22.46 27.24
C PRO A 139 -3.45 21.17 26.48
N CYS A 140 -2.38 20.45 26.86
CA CYS A 140 -2.18 19.06 26.50
C CYS A 140 -3.33 18.26 27.16
N SER A 141 -4.43 18.08 26.46
CA SER A 141 -5.39 17.05 26.81
C SER A 141 -4.81 15.72 26.34
N LEU A 142 -4.32 14.95 27.31
CA LEU A 142 -4.05 13.52 27.19
C LEU A 142 -5.34 12.75 26.92
#